data_02fb7501c9b377e0066793aa49cdea51
#
_entry.id   02fb7501c9b377e0066793aa49cdea51
#
_cell.length_a   1.000
_cell.length_b   1.000
_cell.length_c   1.000
_cell.angle_alpha   90.00
_cell.angle_beta   90.00
_cell.angle_gamma   90.00
#
_symmetry.space_group_name_H-M   'P 1'
#
loop_
_entity.id
_entity.type
_entity.pdbx_description
1 polymer ?
#
loop_
_entity_poly.entity_id
_entity_poly.type
_entity_poly.pdbx_seq_one_letter_code
_entity_poly.pdbx_strand_id
1 'polypeptide(L)'
;MSTIESTTAAQTQTTASSAATQQFGEEFNNFIKLLTAQVQNQDPLSPMDSTQFVDQLATFSSLEQQVQTNSALGGISSLIGELHTMFASEWLGETVTVESSWMPYTGSEIRYLANTPTDADDAYLTVRDSEGELVWSEKLDMEDGVHTWNGQTNSGDTITTDEIFEFNIDYYRGEEYIGLGAPQVITTITDVSTENGGLRFGTSSHLSADLTSVNKYSGAVS
;
A
#
# COMPACT_ATOMS: atom_id res chain seq x y z
N MET A 1 -18.08 -17.31 -12.53
CA MET A 1 -18.72 -17.62 -11.24
C MET A 1 -17.62 -18.10 -10.30
N SER A 2 -17.07 -17.23 -9.51
CA SER A 2 -16.09 -17.59 -8.47
C SER A 2 -16.71 -17.22 -7.13
N THR A 3 -16.99 -18.22 -6.33
CA THR A 3 -17.71 -18.15 -5.08
C THR A 3 -16.78 -17.71 -3.95
N ILE A 4 -17.28 -16.77 -3.18
CA ILE A 4 -16.70 -16.17 -1.99
C ILE A 4 -16.63 -17.22 -0.87
N GLU A 5 -15.44 -17.69 -0.51
CA GLU A 5 -15.20 -18.59 0.64
C GLU A 5 -14.43 -17.92 1.81
N SER A 6 -14.47 -16.61 1.95
CA SER A 6 -13.65 -15.91 2.96
C SER A 6 -14.36 -15.63 4.30
N THR A 7 -15.65 -15.91 4.45
CA THR A 7 -16.43 -15.50 5.63
C THR A 7 -16.41 -16.51 6.79
N THR A 8 -16.02 -17.75 6.55
CA THR A 8 -16.15 -18.84 7.55
C THR A 8 -15.00 -18.87 8.57
N ALA A 9 -13.81 -18.41 8.22
CA ALA A 9 -12.65 -18.49 9.11
C ALA A 9 -12.68 -17.50 10.28
N ALA A 10 -13.20 -16.29 10.08
CA ALA A 10 -13.26 -15.25 11.12
C ALA A 10 -14.30 -15.58 12.22
N GLN A 11 -15.42 -16.18 11.85
CA GLN A 11 -16.47 -16.58 12.82
C GLN A 11 -16.03 -17.75 13.71
N THR A 12 -15.18 -18.65 13.20
CA THR A 12 -14.72 -19.82 13.98
C THR A 12 -13.71 -19.41 15.07
N GLN A 13 -12.90 -18.37 14.85
CA GLN A 13 -11.95 -17.90 15.85
C GLN A 13 -12.62 -17.17 17.01
N THR A 14 -13.68 -16.41 16.77
CA THR A 14 -14.39 -15.66 17.82
C THR A 14 -15.15 -16.60 18.77
N THR A 15 -15.72 -17.68 18.24
CA THR A 15 -16.43 -18.68 19.05
C THR A 15 -15.49 -19.54 19.90
N ALA A 16 -14.29 -19.85 19.39
CA ALA A 16 -13.29 -20.60 20.15
C ALA A 16 -12.72 -19.80 21.33
N SER A 17 -12.50 -18.49 21.16
CA SER A 17 -12.02 -17.60 22.20
C SER A 17 -13.05 -17.42 23.34
N SER A 18 -14.32 -17.22 23.00
CA SER A 18 -15.39 -17.07 24.01
C SER A 18 -15.66 -18.36 24.78
N ALA A 19 -15.56 -19.52 24.14
CA ALA A 19 -15.72 -20.83 24.81
C ALA A 19 -14.58 -21.10 25.81
N ALA A 20 -13.33 -20.75 25.46
CA ALA A 20 -12.16 -20.87 26.33
C ALA A 20 -12.28 -19.99 27.58
N THR A 21 -12.75 -18.75 27.43
CA THR A 21 -12.98 -17.81 28.55
C THR A 21 -14.09 -18.28 29.49
N GLN A 22 -15.17 -18.85 28.97
CA GLN A 22 -16.25 -19.38 29.79
C GLN A 22 -15.81 -20.63 30.59
N GLN A 23 -15.09 -21.55 29.95
CA GLN A 23 -14.56 -22.75 30.61
C GLN A 23 -13.59 -22.37 31.75
N PHE A 24 -12.76 -21.37 31.56
CA PHE A 24 -11.88 -20.85 32.60
C PHE A 24 -12.64 -20.27 33.79
N GLY A 25 -13.70 -19.50 33.55
CA GLY A 25 -14.54 -18.96 34.62
C GLY A 25 -15.18 -20.07 35.50
N GLU A 26 -15.58 -21.18 34.89
CA GLU A 26 -16.11 -22.32 35.59
C GLU A 26 -15.05 -23.08 36.42
N GLU A 27 -13.87 -23.28 35.86
CA GLU A 27 -12.74 -23.93 36.54
C GLU A 27 -12.24 -23.09 37.71
N PHE A 28 -12.15 -21.77 37.58
CA PHE A 28 -11.81 -20.85 38.66
C PHE A 28 -12.84 -20.89 39.80
N ASN A 29 -14.12 -20.84 39.47
CA ASN A 29 -15.17 -20.93 40.47
C ASN A 29 -15.14 -22.28 41.21
N ASN A 30 -14.86 -23.36 40.51
CA ASN A 30 -14.71 -24.69 41.14
C ASN A 30 -13.48 -24.74 42.04
N PHE A 31 -12.37 -24.15 41.63
CA PHE A 31 -11.15 -24.00 42.45
C PHE A 31 -11.43 -23.23 43.76
N ILE A 32 -12.08 -22.08 43.67
CA ILE A 32 -12.42 -21.27 44.86
C ILE A 32 -13.34 -22.05 45.80
N LYS A 33 -14.30 -22.81 45.28
CA LYS A 33 -15.17 -23.69 46.11
C LYS A 33 -14.34 -24.77 46.81
N LEU A 34 -13.43 -25.43 46.12
CA LEU A 34 -12.56 -26.44 46.69
C LEU A 34 -11.62 -25.84 47.74
N LEU A 35 -11.02 -24.70 47.49
CA LEU A 35 -10.16 -24.01 48.44
C LEU A 35 -10.92 -23.60 49.69
N THR A 36 -12.13 -23.10 49.55
CA THR A 36 -12.98 -22.71 50.69
C THR A 36 -13.37 -23.94 51.53
N ALA A 37 -13.71 -25.06 50.87
CA ALA A 37 -14.05 -26.31 51.55
C ALA A 37 -12.81 -26.89 52.28
N GLN A 38 -11.64 -26.77 51.72
CA GLN A 38 -10.37 -27.22 52.33
C GLN A 38 -10.04 -26.37 53.56
N VAL A 39 -10.13 -25.03 53.48
CA VAL A 39 -9.89 -24.13 54.63
C VAL A 39 -10.86 -24.38 55.77
N GLN A 40 -12.09 -24.83 55.48
CA GLN A 40 -13.09 -25.15 56.53
C GLN A 40 -12.89 -26.49 57.18
N ASN A 41 -12.28 -27.49 56.49
CA ASN A 41 -12.20 -28.88 56.93
C ASN A 41 -10.80 -29.45 57.11
N GLN A 42 -9.71 -28.65 56.90
CA GLN A 42 -8.35 -29.12 57.02
C GLN A 42 -7.81 -29.15 58.45
N ASP A 43 -7.16 -30.26 58.79
CA ASP A 43 -6.33 -30.40 59.98
C ASP A 43 -5.02 -29.59 59.75
N PRO A 44 -4.63 -28.69 60.67
CA PRO A 44 -3.47 -27.79 60.51
C PRO A 44 -2.11 -28.46 60.34
N LEU A 45 -2.03 -29.81 60.44
CA LEU A 45 -0.80 -30.59 60.41
C LEU A 45 -0.43 -31.17 59.02
N SER A 46 -1.27 -31.04 57.99
CA SER A 46 -0.98 -31.57 56.64
C SER A 46 -1.56 -30.65 55.57
N PRO A 47 -0.95 -29.48 55.29
CA PRO A 47 -1.40 -28.61 54.22
C PRO A 47 -1.07 -29.24 52.85
N MET A 48 -2.09 -29.37 51.97
CA MET A 48 -1.83 -29.74 50.57
C MET A 48 -1.23 -28.55 49.83
N ASP A 49 -0.29 -28.86 48.95
CA ASP A 49 0.43 -27.87 48.12
C ASP A 49 -0.49 -27.29 47.04
N SER A 50 -1.10 -26.14 47.35
CA SER A 50 -1.94 -25.38 46.40
C SER A 50 -1.13 -24.59 45.39
N THR A 51 0.20 -24.57 45.51
CA THR A 51 1.11 -23.76 44.67
C THR A 51 1.00 -24.16 43.21
N GLN A 52 0.89 -25.46 42.92
CA GLN A 52 0.80 -25.97 41.55
C GLN A 52 -0.46 -25.47 40.81
N PHE A 53 -1.58 -25.31 41.53
CA PHE A 53 -2.81 -24.77 40.97
C PHE A 53 -2.72 -23.25 40.72
N VAL A 54 -2.06 -22.53 41.62
CA VAL A 54 -1.83 -21.08 41.47
C VAL A 54 -0.93 -20.83 40.22
N ASP A 55 0.09 -21.67 40.03
CA ASP A 55 0.97 -21.57 38.85
C ASP A 55 0.20 -21.85 37.54
N GLN A 56 -0.70 -22.82 37.54
CA GLN A 56 -1.57 -23.11 36.39
C GLN A 56 -2.51 -21.92 36.12
N LEU A 57 -3.12 -21.33 37.16
CA LEU A 57 -3.98 -20.13 37.02
C LEU A 57 -3.19 -18.91 36.46
N ALA A 58 -1.96 -18.71 36.93
CA ALA A 58 -1.10 -17.64 36.42
C ALA A 58 -0.76 -17.85 34.93
N THR A 59 -0.51 -19.10 34.54
CA THR A 59 -0.25 -19.46 33.13
C THR A 59 -1.49 -19.22 32.27
N PHE A 60 -2.67 -19.64 32.72
CA PHE A 60 -3.94 -19.39 32.02
C PHE A 60 -4.27 -17.89 31.90
N SER A 61 -4.10 -17.13 32.99
CA SER A 61 -4.30 -15.68 32.96
C SER A 61 -3.37 -15.00 31.94
N SER A 62 -2.13 -15.45 31.82
CA SER A 62 -1.17 -14.97 30.82
C SER A 62 -1.62 -15.31 29.40
N LEU A 63 -2.14 -16.53 29.17
CA LEU A 63 -2.69 -16.94 27.87
C LEU A 63 -3.94 -16.15 27.51
N GLU A 64 -4.84 -15.91 28.47
CA GLU A 64 -6.03 -15.07 28.26
C GLU A 64 -5.65 -13.67 27.84
N GLN A 65 -4.69 -13.04 28.55
CA GLN A 65 -4.18 -11.71 28.19
C GLN A 65 -3.56 -11.71 26.80
N GLN A 66 -2.84 -12.77 26.41
CA GLN A 66 -2.30 -12.91 25.08
C GLN A 66 -3.38 -13.03 24.00
N VAL A 67 -4.43 -13.79 24.26
CA VAL A 67 -5.60 -13.92 23.36
C VAL A 67 -6.31 -12.57 23.21
N GLN A 68 -6.53 -11.84 24.30
CA GLN A 68 -7.15 -10.51 24.27
C GLN A 68 -6.28 -9.52 23.49
N THR A 69 -4.95 -9.55 23.68
CA THR A 69 -4.01 -8.72 22.94
C THR A 69 -4.06 -9.02 21.43
N ASN A 70 -4.04 -10.31 21.05
CA ASN A 70 -4.13 -10.72 19.66
C ASN A 70 -5.48 -10.31 19.03
N SER A 71 -6.57 -10.40 19.78
CA SER A 71 -7.89 -9.94 19.34
C SER A 71 -7.94 -8.43 19.12
N ALA A 72 -7.35 -7.66 20.04
CA ALA A 72 -7.22 -6.19 19.90
C ALA A 72 -6.38 -5.80 18.67
N LEU A 73 -5.26 -6.50 18.44
CA LEU A 73 -4.43 -6.29 17.24
C LEU A 73 -5.19 -6.62 15.95
N GLY A 74 -6.00 -7.69 15.96
CA GLY A 74 -6.89 -8.02 14.85
C GLY A 74 -7.93 -6.92 14.58
N GLY A 75 -8.52 -6.34 15.64
CA GLY A 75 -9.42 -5.20 15.54
C GLY A 75 -8.76 -3.95 14.93
N ILE A 76 -7.54 -3.65 15.34
CA ILE A 76 -6.75 -2.55 14.76
C ILE A 76 -6.47 -2.79 13.27
N SER A 77 -6.10 -4.01 12.90
CA SER A 77 -5.87 -4.37 11.50
C SER A 77 -7.13 -4.18 10.64
N SER A 78 -8.30 -4.53 11.16
CA SER A 78 -9.58 -4.31 10.47
C SER A 78 -9.88 -2.81 10.29
N LEU A 79 -9.66 -1.99 11.32
CA LEU A 79 -9.83 -0.53 11.25
C LEU A 79 -8.90 0.09 10.20
N ILE A 80 -7.65 -0.36 10.11
CA ILE A 80 -6.71 0.10 9.07
C ILE A 80 -7.25 -0.26 7.69
N GLY A 81 -7.81 -1.47 7.50
CA GLY A 81 -8.43 -1.87 6.24
C GLY A 81 -9.64 -1.00 5.85
N GLU A 82 -10.48 -0.62 6.82
CA GLU A 82 -11.61 0.30 6.59
C GLU A 82 -11.12 1.70 6.19
N LEU A 83 -10.10 2.22 6.87
CA LEU A 83 -9.48 3.49 6.51
C LEU A 83 -8.89 3.46 5.09
N HIS A 84 -8.19 2.38 4.72
CA HIS A 84 -7.66 2.22 3.36
C HIS A 84 -8.78 2.23 2.31
N THR A 85 -9.92 1.58 2.58
CA THR A 85 -11.08 1.58 1.68
C THR A 85 -11.67 2.99 1.52
N MET A 86 -11.73 3.76 2.60
CA MET A 86 -12.20 5.14 2.56
C MET A 86 -11.27 6.04 1.75
N PHE A 87 -9.95 5.94 1.95
CA PHE A 87 -8.96 6.66 1.15
C PHE A 87 -8.97 6.24 -0.32
N ALA A 88 -9.13 4.94 -0.60
CA ALA A 88 -9.22 4.44 -1.97
C ALA A 88 -10.35 5.11 -2.75
N SER A 89 -11.52 5.30 -2.12
CA SER A 89 -12.67 5.92 -2.77
C SER A 89 -12.47 7.42 -3.09
N GLU A 90 -11.57 8.10 -2.38
CA GLU A 90 -11.23 9.51 -2.63
C GLU A 90 -10.27 9.67 -3.82
N TRP A 91 -9.50 8.64 -4.13
CA TRP A 91 -8.46 8.69 -5.16
C TRP A 91 -8.87 8.06 -6.49
N LEU A 92 -9.81 7.10 -6.47
CA LEU A 92 -10.28 6.44 -7.69
C LEU A 92 -10.93 7.44 -8.64
N GLY A 93 -10.44 7.48 -9.89
CA GLY A 93 -10.89 8.40 -10.93
C GLY A 93 -10.25 9.79 -10.87
N GLU A 94 -9.44 10.09 -9.85
CA GLU A 94 -8.69 11.35 -9.77
C GLU A 94 -7.58 11.39 -10.81
N THR A 95 -7.39 12.58 -11.41
CA THR A 95 -6.23 12.85 -12.26
C THR A 95 -5.06 13.26 -11.38
N VAL A 96 -3.93 12.61 -11.60
CA VAL A 96 -2.73 12.76 -10.78
C VAL A 96 -1.48 12.90 -11.64
N THR A 97 -0.39 13.34 -11.02
CA THR A 97 0.95 13.22 -11.59
C THR A 97 1.74 12.16 -10.86
N VAL A 98 2.45 11.34 -11.62
CA VAL A 98 3.39 10.32 -11.14
C VAL A 98 4.74 10.54 -11.79
N GLU A 99 5.79 10.70 -11.00
CA GLU A 99 7.15 10.79 -11.53
C GLU A 99 7.63 9.41 -11.99
N SER A 100 8.00 9.28 -13.27
CA SER A 100 8.50 8.02 -13.82
C SER A 100 9.37 8.26 -15.03
N SER A 101 10.57 7.65 -15.04
CA SER A 101 11.42 7.53 -16.23
C SER A 101 11.06 6.32 -17.11
N TRP A 102 10.27 5.37 -16.60
CA TRP A 102 9.90 4.16 -17.34
C TRP A 102 8.42 4.17 -17.65
N MET A 103 8.08 4.17 -18.93
CA MET A 103 6.72 4.34 -19.41
C MET A 103 6.32 3.22 -20.36
N PRO A 104 5.33 2.38 -20.00
CA PRO A 104 4.68 1.50 -20.97
C PRO A 104 3.89 2.35 -21.97
N TYR A 105 4.17 2.15 -23.26
CA TYR A 105 3.41 2.77 -24.35
C TYR A 105 2.44 1.75 -24.94
N THR A 106 1.15 2.04 -24.84
CA THR A 106 0.05 1.17 -25.28
C THR A 106 -0.73 1.77 -26.45
N GLY A 107 -0.09 2.63 -27.24
CA GLY A 107 -0.73 3.30 -28.38
C GLY A 107 -1.55 4.54 -28.02
N SER A 108 -1.56 4.94 -26.76
CA SER A 108 -2.24 6.15 -26.30
C SER A 108 -1.23 7.27 -26.04
N GLU A 109 -1.66 8.51 -26.27
CA GLU A 109 -0.85 9.70 -25.99
C GLU A 109 -0.43 9.75 -24.52
N ILE A 110 0.85 10.00 -24.26
CA ILE A 110 1.42 10.20 -22.94
C ILE A 110 1.51 11.71 -22.69
N ARG A 111 0.83 12.18 -21.64
CA ARG A 111 0.83 13.57 -21.18
C ARG A 111 1.73 13.70 -19.97
N TYR A 112 2.57 14.71 -19.93
CA TYR A 112 3.52 14.89 -18.85
C TYR A 112 3.86 16.36 -18.60
N LEU A 113 4.42 16.63 -17.42
CA LEU A 113 5.02 17.92 -17.06
C LEU A 113 6.54 17.75 -17.00
N ALA A 114 7.24 18.75 -17.47
CA ALA A 114 8.68 18.88 -17.29
C ALA A 114 8.94 19.64 -15.97
N ASN A 115 9.58 18.99 -15.02
CA ASN A 115 9.95 19.62 -13.74
C ASN A 115 11.31 20.35 -13.92
N THR A 116 11.26 21.52 -14.54
CA THR A 116 12.45 22.23 -15.00
C THR A 116 13.17 22.94 -13.85
N PRO A 117 14.49 22.71 -13.67
CA PRO A 117 15.31 23.48 -12.74
C PRO A 117 15.33 24.97 -13.12
N THR A 118 15.39 25.84 -12.12
CA THR A 118 15.35 27.31 -12.32
C THR A 118 16.56 27.88 -13.06
N ASP A 119 17.62 27.10 -13.20
CA ASP A 119 18.88 27.48 -13.86
C ASP A 119 19.04 26.82 -15.23
N ALA A 120 18.01 26.12 -15.74
CA ALA A 120 17.98 25.61 -17.11
C ALA A 120 17.36 26.64 -18.05
N ASP A 121 18.04 26.86 -19.20
CA ASP A 121 17.55 27.70 -20.29
C ASP A 121 16.79 26.89 -21.33
N ASP A 122 17.17 25.63 -21.52
CA ASP A 122 16.60 24.70 -22.49
C ASP A 122 16.34 23.31 -21.84
N ALA A 123 15.27 22.66 -22.29
CA ALA A 123 14.95 21.27 -21.93
C ALA A 123 14.60 20.48 -23.19
N TYR A 124 15.01 19.22 -23.20
CA TYR A 124 14.71 18.28 -24.29
C TYR A 124 14.13 17.00 -23.72
N LEU A 125 12.96 16.58 -24.25
CA LEU A 125 12.53 15.21 -24.05
C LEU A 125 13.44 14.28 -24.83
N THR A 126 13.90 13.21 -24.21
CA THR A 126 14.55 12.08 -24.86
C THR A 126 13.82 10.79 -24.50
N VAL A 127 13.44 10.03 -25.54
CA VAL A 127 12.78 8.73 -25.39
C VAL A 127 13.70 7.67 -25.97
N ARG A 128 13.97 6.63 -25.16
CA ARG A 128 14.81 5.49 -25.55
C ARG A 128 14.03 4.20 -25.43
N ASP A 129 14.35 3.25 -26.26
CA ASP A 129 13.81 1.89 -26.18
C ASP A 129 14.52 1.03 -25.13
N SER A 130 14.14 -0.23 -25.03
CA SER A 130 14.72 -1.20 -24.08
C SER A 130 16.18 -1.56 -24.38
N GLU A 131 16.69 -1.26 -25.61
CA GLU A 131 18.08 -1.45 -26.02
C GLU A 131 18.93 -0.20 -25.75
N GLY A 132 18.29 0.91 -25.31
CA GLY A 132 18.91 2.21 -25.04
C GLY A 132 19.08 3.08 -26.29
N GLU A 133 18.53 2.66 -27.44
CA GLU A 133 18.58 3.46 -28.67
C GLU A 133 17.62 4.65 -28.58
N LEU A 134 18.06 5.81 -29.08
CA LEU A 134 17.26 7.02 -29.07
C LEU A 134 16.15 6.94 -30.12
N VAL A 135 14.92 6.85 -29.67
CA VAL A 135 13.71 6.75 -30.49
C VAL A 135 13.16 8.12 -30.85
N TRP A 136 13.10 9.01 -29.87
CA TRP A 136 12.57 10.37 -30.04
C TRP A 136 13.37 11.38 -29.25
N SER A 137 13.52 12.59 -29.82
CA SER A 137 14.04 13.76 -29.11
C SER A 137 13.34 15.01 -29.59
N GLU A 138 12.86 15.83 -28.64
CA GLU A 138 12.16 17.07 -28.94
C GLU A 138 12.55 18.15 -27.92
N LYS A 139 12.81 19.39 -28.44
CA LYS A 139 12.97 20.54 -27.57
C LYS A 139 11.62 20.94 -26.98
N LEU A 140 11.55 21.02 -25.65
CA LEU A 140 10.35 21.41 -24.94
C LEU A 140 10.19 22.93 -24.93
N ASP A 141 8.95 23.39 -25.04
CA ASP A 141 8.62 24.77 -24.77
C ASP A 141 8.57 24.97 -23.25
N MET A 142 9.45 25.81 -22.74
CA MET A 142 9.59 26.06 -21.30
C MET A 142 8.42 26.89 -20.72
N GLU A 143 7.61 27.50 -21.56
CA GLU A 143 6.41 28.25 -21.17
C GLU A 143 5.17 27.33 -21.12
N ASP A 144 5.18 26.21 -21.85
CA ASP A 144 4.11 25.21 -21.83
C ASP A 144 4.13 24.39 -20.54
N GLY A 145 2.98 24.31 -19.88
CA GLY A 145 2.85 23.51 -18.66
C GLY A 145 2.75 22.00 -18.92
N VAL A 146 2.09 21.60 -20.01
CA VAL A 146 1.79 20.20 -20.35
C VAL A 146 2.35 19.86 -21.72
N HIS A 147 3.15 18.81 -21.77
CA HIS A 147 3.70 18.25 -23.00
C HIS A 147 3.05 16.91 -23.33
N THR A 148 3.14 16.49 -24.58
CA THR A 148 2.56 15.23 -25.06
C THR A 148 3.50 14.49 -25.97
N TRP A 149 3.50 13.15 -25.88
CA TRP A 149 4.17 12.28 -26.84
C TRP A 149 3.20 11.20 -27.31
N ASN A 150 3.06 11.05 -28.62
CA ASN A 150 2.06 10.19 -29.26
C ASN A 150 2.67 8.93 -29.90
N GLY A 151 3.86 8.53 -29.49
CA GLY A 151 4.55 7.37 -30.05
C GLY A 151 5.29 7.63 -31.35
N GLN A 152 5.45 8.89 -31.78
CA GLN A 152 6.26 9.22 -32.94
C GLN A 152 7.74 8.95 -32.70
N THR A 153 8.45 8.57 -33.77
CA THR A 153 9.89 8.37 -33.78
C THR A 153 10.58 9.44 -34.64
N ASN A 154 11.89 9.63 -34.43
CA ASN A 154 12.70 10.53 -35.24
C ASN A 154 12.75 10.14 -36.74
N SER A 155 12.48 8.87 -37.08
CA SER A 155 12.36 8.39 -38.46
C SER A 155 11.02 8.75 -39.12
N GLY A 156 10.05 9.25 -38.34
CA GLY A 156 8.70 9.59 -38.81
C GLY A 156 7.71 8.41 -38.73
N ASP A 157 8.14 7.29 -38.20
CA ASP A 157 7.27 6.13 -37.93
C ASP A 157 6.51 6.33 -36.61
N THR A 158 5.46 5.55 -36.40
CA THR A 158 4.74 5.48 -35.13
C THR A 158 4.91 4.11 -34.50
N ILE A 159 5.22 4.07 -33.23
CA ILE A 159 5.33 2.82 -32.46
C ILE A 159 3.95 2.16 -32.38
N THR A 160 3.89 0.88 -32.68
CA THR A 160 2.65 0.09 -32.70
C THR A 160 2.64 -1.09 -31.74
N THR A 161 3.74 -1.27 -30.99
CA THR A 161 3.92 -2.38 -30.04
C THR A 161 3.80 -1.90 -28.63
N ASP A 162 3.30 -2.76 -27.75
CA ASP A 162 3.28 -2.53 -26.29
C ASP A 162 4.68 -2.75 -25.75
N GLU A 163 5.44 -1.67 -25.60
CA GLU A 163 6.83 -1.67 -25.10
C GLU A 163 7.00 -0.66 -23.98
N ILE A 164 8.07 -0.84 -23.22
CA ILE A 164 8.45 0.08 -22.15
C ILE A 164 9.60 0.94 -22.67
N PHE A 165 9.41 2.25 -22.59
CA PHE A 165 10.38 3.24 -22.99
C PHE A 165 10.96 3.99 -21.80
N GLU A 166 12.21 4.40 -21.91
CA GLU A 166 12.85 5.29 -20.96
C GLU A 166 12.65 6.74 -21.40
N PHE A 167 12.04 7.55 -20.53
CA PHE A 167 11.78 8.97 -20.72
C PHE A 167 12.68 9.77 -19.81
N ASN A 168 13.48 10.64 -20.38
CA ASN A 168 14.29 11.59 -19.63
C ASN A 168 14.06 13.00 -20.18
N ILE A 169 14.18 14.00 -19.32
CA ILE A 169 14.21 15.39 -19.70
C ILE A 169 15.63 15.87 -19.46
N ASP A 170 16.37 16.12 -20.54
CA ASP A 170 17.73 16.63 -20.50
C ASP A 170 17.72 18.16 -20.40
N TYR A 171 18.39 18.71 -19.40
CA TYR A 171 18.44 20.15 -19.13
C TYR A 171 19.77 20.76 -19.55
N TYR A 172 19.67 21.95 -20.11
CA TYR A 172 20.85 22.70 -20.58
C TYR A 172 20.81 24.15 -20.07
N ARG A 173 22.00 24.69 -19.85
CA ARG A 173 22.27 26.10 -19.62
C ARG A 173 23.14 26.63 -20.78
N GLY A 174 22.50 27.29 -21.74
CA GLY A 174 23.15 27.57 -23.03
C GLY A 174 23.53 26.27 -23.73
N GLU A 175 24.84 26.03 -23.95
CA GLU A 175 25.35 24.78 -24.54
C GLU A 175 25.81 23.74 -23.50
N GLU A 176 25.78 24.10 -22.21
CA GLU A 176 26.22 23.21 -21.13
C GLU A 176 25.09 22.29 -20.68
N TYR A 177 25.32 20.96 -20.72
CA TYR A 177 24.43 19.98 -20.13
C TYR A 177 24.54 20.05 -18.62
N ILE A 178 23.41 20.29 -17.91
CA ILE A 178 23.38 20.46 -16.45
C ILE A 178 22.72 19.29 -15.71
N GLY A 179 22.13 18.33 -16.41
CA GLY A 179 21.56 17.14 -15.80
C GLY A 179 20.30 16.66 -16.51
N LEU A 180 19.71 15.61 -15.96
CA LEU A 180 18.45 15.05 -16.43
C LEU A 180 17.45 14.92 -15.28
N GLY A 181 16.16 14.83 -15.61
CA GLY A 181 15.07 14.54 -14.69
C GLY A 181 14.05 13.61 -15.30
N ALA A 182 13.26 12.98 -14.44
CA ALA A 182 12.11 12.21 -14.87
C ALA A 182 10.91 13.12 -15.12
N PRO A 183 10.09 12.87 -16.16
CA PRO A 183 8.83 13.58 -16.35
C PRO A 183 7.82 13.21 -15.26
N GLN A 184 6.93 14.15 -14.95
CA GLN A 184 5.75 13.90 -14.15
C GLN A 184 4.58 13.55 -15.08
N VAL A 185 4.25 12.28 -15.16
CA VAL A 185 3.19 11.76 -16.03
C VAL A 185 1.83 12.12 -15.49
N ILE A 186 1.00 12.73 -16.32
CA ILE A 186 -0.41 13.01 -16.00
C ILE A 186 -1.23 11.77 -16.34
N THR A 187 -1.86 11.18 -15.35
CA THR A 187 -2.60 9.93 -15.48
C THR A 187 -3.78 9.88 -14.53
N THR A 188 -4.66 8.91 -14.69
CA THR A 188 -5.85 8.74 -13.83
C THR A 188 -5.68 7.49 -12.98
N ILE A 189 -6.03 7.55 -11.71
CA ILE A 189 -6.03 6.38 -10.81
C ILE A 189 -7.18 5.45 -11.19
N THR A 190 -6.85 4.22 -11.56
CA THR A 190 -7.80 3.18 -12.00
C THR A 190 -8.06 2.13 -10.95
N ASP A 191 -7.08 1.88 -10.08
CA ASP A 191 -7.22 0.94 -8.97
C ASP A 191 -6.40 1.36 -7.76
N VAL A 192 -6.81 0.86 -6.59
CA VAL A 192 -6.11 1.06 -5.33
C VAL A 192 -6.01 -0.27 -4.63
N SER A 193 -4.81 -0.67 -4.28
CA SER A 193 -4.50 -1.90 -3.57
C SER A 193 -3.72 -1.60 -2.28
N THR A 194 -3.55 -2.62 -1.44
CA THR A 194 -2.70 -2.53 -0.26
C THR A 194 -1.51 -3.46 -0.45
N GLU A 195 -0.32 -2.91 -0.38
CA GLU A 195 0.93 -3.66 -0.47
C GLU A 195 1.83 -3.29 0.72
N ASN A 196 2.33 -4.31 1.44
CA ASN A 196 3.19 -4.14 2.62
C ASN A 196 2.62 -3.17 3.69
N GLY A 197 1.29 -3.10 3.83
CA GLY A 197 0.59 -2.22 4.77
C GLY A 197 0.43 -0.77 4.32
N GLY A 198 0.85 -0.41 3.10
CA GLY A 198 0.65 0.89 2.46
C GLY A 198 -0.33 0.82 1.29
N LEU A 199 -0.86 1.99 0.90
CA LEU A 199 -1.67 2.11 -0.31
C LEU A 199 -0.78 2.14 -1.56
N ARG A 200 -1.19 1.38 -2.58
CA ARG A 200 -0.60 1.32 -3.89
C ARG A 200 -1.65 1.70 -4.93
N PHE A 201 -1.34 2.65 -5.78
CA PHE A 201 -2.22 3.13 -6.84
C PHE A 201 -1.78 2.55 -8.18
N GLY A 202 -2.72 1.97 -8.92
CA GLY A 202 -2.55 1.68 -10.34
C GLY A 202 -3.19 2.78 -11.17
N THR A 203 -2.65 3.03 -12.35
CA THR A 203 -3.06 4.14 -13.20
C THR A 203 -3.42 3.71 -14.61
N SER A 204 -4.16 4.56 -15.33
CA SER A 204 -4.52 4.36 -16.74
C SER A 204 -3.32 4.29 -17.68
N SER A 205 -2.17 4.83 -17.28
CA SER A 205 -0.89 4.71 -18.01
C SER A 205 -0.08 3.48 -17.59
N HIS A 206 -0.69 2.51 -16.88
CA HIS A 206 -0.06 1.29 -16.38
C HIS A 206 1.14 1.53 -15.44
N LEU A 207 1.20 2.72 -14.84
CA LEU A 207 2.15 3.03 -13.78
C LEU A 207 1.58 2.60 -12.44
N SER A 208 2.48 2.22 -11.52
CA SER A 208 2.16 1.92 -10.14
C SER A 208 2.93 2.84 -9.22
N ALA A 209 2.23 3.49 -8.30
CA ALA A 209 2.83 4.47 -7.40
C ALA A 209 2.30 4.31 -5.96
N ASP A 210 3.06 4.74 -4.97
CA ASP A 210 2.59 4.85 -3.60
C ASP A 210 2.02 6.26 -3.31
N LEU A 211 1.39 6.42 -2.15
CA LEU A 211 0.74 7.68 -1.77
C LEU A 211 1.71 8.87 -1.71
N THR A 212 2.99 8.63 -1.46
CA THR A 212 4.02 9.69 -1.36
C THR A 212 4.54 10.15 -2.70
N SER A 213 4.34 9.34 -3.75
CA SER A 213 4.80 9.56 -5.12
C SER A 213 3.70 10.11 -6.05
N VAL A 214 2.49 10.32 -5.52
CA VAL A 214 1.32 10.76 -6.28
C VAL A 214 0.90 12.16 -5.83
N ASN A 215 0.71 13.07 -6.78
CA ASN A 215 0.17 14.41 -6.52
C ASN A 215 -1.11 14.63 -7.33
N LYS A 216 -2.16 15.19 -6.71
CA LYS A 216 -3.37 15.55 -7.46
C LYS A 216 -3.07 16.63 -8.48
N TYR A 217 -3.50 16.41 -9.72
CA TYR A 217 -3.34 17.36 -10.82
C TYR A 217 -4.62 18.17 -10.96
N SER A 218 -4.52 19.50 -10.82
CA SER A 218 -5.64 20.44 -10.89
C SER A 218 -5.68 21.27 -12.17
N GLY A 219 -4.80 20.99 -13.14
CA GLY A 219 -4.80 21.65 -14.44
C GLY A 219 -6.00 21.21 -15.30
N ALA A 220 -6.39 22.03 -16.28
CA ALA A 220 -7.42 21.66 -17.24
C ALA A 220 -6.97 20.44 -18.06
N VAL A 221 -7.74 19.39 -18.01
CA VAL A 221 -7.62 18.24 -18.92
C VAL A 221 -8.45 18.62 -20.14
N SER A 222 -7.83 19.30 -21.11
CA SER A 222 -8.50 19.63 -22.38
C SER A 222 -8.28 18.52 -23.40
#